data_9fb82f0c63904df07abb77d7b92f9a81
#
_entry.id   9fb82f0c63904df07abb77d7b92f9a81
#
_cell.length_a   1.000
_cell.length_b   1.000
_cell.length_c   1.000
_cell.angle_alpha   90.00
_cell.angle_beta   90.00
_cell.angle_gamma   90.00
#
_symmetry.space_group_name_H-M   'P 1'
#
loop_
_entity.id
_entity.type
_entity.pdbx_description
1 polymer ?
#
loop_
_entity_poly.entity_id
_entity_poly.type
_entity_poly.pdbx_seq_one_letter_code
_entity_poly.pdbx_strand_id
1 'polypeptide(L)'
;MNPFSRITIFAATTALLAGPAFAQSGDYRDCLQTIKTEAMRQGVPGGIADKAFQGLTPDQKVIDLDSRQPEFSLTYGKYVGNTVTADRIVKGQQRMAQHRALLDALQAEYGIPPQYIMAFWGIETNYGSFMGDFRVVRSVSTLACMTKRTAFFSNE
;
A
#
# COMPACT_ATOMS: atom_id res chain seq x y z
N MET A 1 10.17 70.03 -32.83
CA MET A 1 11.34 69.22 -32.39
C MET A 1 10.80 68.12 -31.53
N ASN A 2 10.64 66.85 -32.10
CA ASN A 2 10.19 65.66 -31.41
C ASN A 2 11.39 64.74 -31.16
N PRO A 3 11.65 64.30 -29.96
CA PRO A 3 12.53 63.18 -29.75
C PRO A 3 11.68 61.89 -29.65
N PHE A 4 11.92 60.97 -30.59
CA PHE A 4 11.38 59.63 -30.61
C PHE A 4 11.92 58.82 -29.42
N SER A 5 11.00 58.41 -28.52
CA SER A 5 11.29 57.47 -27.47
C SER A 5 11.32 56.06 -28.07
N ARG A 6 12.47 55.37 -28.00
CA ARG A 6 12.65 53.97 -28.42
C ARG A 6 12.13 53.05 -27.30
N ILE A 7 11.02 52.38 -27.57
CA ILE A 7 10.52 51.32 -26.71
C ILE A 7 11.31 50.05 -27.03
N THR A 8 12.15 49.64 -26.10
CA THR A 8 12.87 48.39 -26.18
C THR A 8 11.96 47.27 -25.60
N ILE A 9 11.44 46.42 -26.48
CA ILE A 9 10.65 45.25 -26.07
C ILE A 9 11.63 44.18 -25.61
N PHE A 10 11.66 43.92 -24.29
CA PHE A 10 12.34 42.75 -23.73
C PHE A 10 11.44 41.51 -23.96
N ALA A 11 11.83 40.65 -24.87
CA ALA A 11 11.24 39.30 -25.00
C ALA A 11 11.70 38.44 -23.82
N ALA A 12 10.81 38.23 -22.84
CA ALA A 12 11.04 37.29 -21.78
C ALA A 12 10.86 35.87 -22.33
N THR A 13 11.95 35.18 -22.61
CA THR A 13 11.96 33.75 -22.89
C THR A 13 11.66 32.99 -21.61
N THR A 14 10.43 32.55 -21.44
CA THR A 14 10.04 31.56 -20.42
C THR A 14 10.66 30.21 -20.78
N ALA A 15 11.79 29.90 -20.19
CA ALA A 15 12.33 28.54 -20.20
C ALA A 15 11.39 27.65 -19.36
N LEU A 16 10.63 26.78 -20.02
CA LEU A 16 9.95 25.67 -19.37
C LEU A 16 11.03 24.73 -18.77
N LEU A 17 11.24 24.84 -17.49
CA LEU A 17 11.99 23.85 -16.74
C LEU A 17 11.14 22.58 -16.70
N ALA A 18 11.34 21.67 -17.69
CA ALA A 18 10.94 20.30 -17.57
C ALA A 18 11.73 19.72 -16.39
N GLY A 19 11.08 19.58 -15.23
CA GLY A 19 11.67 18.94 -14.06
C GLY A 19 12.06 17.51 -14.40
N PRO A 20 13.21 17.02 -13.93
CA PRO A 20 13.71 15.71 -14.31
C PRO A 20 12.83 14.61 -13.71
N ALA A 21 12.11 13.91 -14.57
CA ALA A 21 11.45 12.63 -14.24
C ALA A 21 12.44 11.53 -13.77
N PHE A 22 13.74 11.83 -13.79
CA PHE A 22 14.82 10.92 -13.41
C PHE A 22 15.19 10.95 -11.91
N ALA A 23 14.78 11.96 -11.15
CA ALA A 23 15.12 12.06 -9.73
C ALA A 23 14.44 10.96 -8.90
N GLN A 24 13.19 10.62 -9.21
CA GLN A 24 12.43 9.60 -8.44
C GLN A 24 12.99 8.17 -8.56
N SER A 25 13.66 7.82 -9.67
CA SER A 25 14.20 6.47 -9.84
C SER A 25 15.53 6.25 -9.08
N GLY A 26 16.32 7.30 -8.87
CA GLY A 26 17.52 7.26 -8.04
C GLY A 26 17.16 7.07 -6.57
N ASP A 27 16.29 7.92 -6.06
CA ASP A 27 15.83 7.87 -4.67
C ASP A 27 15.19 6.52 -4.30
N TYR A 28 14.41 5.91 -5.22
CA TYR A 28 13.80 4.60 -4.97
C TYR A 28 14.84 3.48 -4.89
N ARG A 29 15.84 3.47 -5.74
CA ARG A 29 16.92 2.45 -5.71
C ARG A 29 17.75 2.55 -4.44
N ASP A 30 18.10 3.75 -4.02
CA ASP A 30 18.88 3.99 -2.81
C ASP A 30 18.09 3.58 -1.57
N CYS A 31 16.79 3.90 -1.55
CA CYS A 31 15.86 3.44 -0.51
C CYS A 31 15.77 1.90 -0.47
N LEU A 32 15.58 1.24 -1.63
CA LEU A 32 15.56 -0.23 -1.71
C LEU A 32 16.86 -0.86 -1.18
N GLN A 33 18.00 -0.29 -1.51
CA GLN A 33 19.29 -0.79 -1.03
C GLN A 33 19.41 -0.65 0.49
N THR A 34 18.89 0.43 1.06
CA THR A 34 18.84 0.64 2.52
C THR A 34 17.96 -0.40 3.19
N ILE A 35 16.74 -0.63 2.69
CA ILE A 35 15.80 -1.63 3.23
C ILE A 35 16.41 -3.03 3.13
N LYS A 36 16.99 -3.38 1.98
CA LYS A 36 17.66 -4.67 1.78
C LYS A 36 18.80 -4.91 2.76
N THR A 37 19.63 -3.88 2.97
CA THR A 37 20.74 -3.94 3.92
C THR A 37 20.25 -4.16 5.35
N GLU A 38 19.19 -3.46 5.73
CA GLU A 38 18.55 -3.60 7.03
C GLU A 38 17.93 -5.00 7.22
N ALA A 39 17.22 -5.52 6.23
CA ALA A 39 16.69 -6.88 6.27
C ALA A 39 17.78 -7.93 6.49
N MET A 40 18.92 -7.78 5.80
CA MET A 40 20.07 -8.66 5.99
C MET A 40 20.68 -8.51 7.39
N ARG A 41 20.73 -7.29 7.94
CA ARG A 41 21.19 -7.04 9.31
C ARG A 41 20.28 -7.70 10.34
N GLN A 42 18.97 -7.81 10.05
CA GLN A 42 17.98 -8.51 10.87
C GLN A 42 17.98 -10.04 10.69
N GLY A 43 18.86 -10.58 9.86
CA GLY A 43 19.05 -12.02 9.71
C GLY A 43 18.45 -12.62 8.44
N VAL A 44 17.92 -11.83 7.52
CA VAL A 44 17.48 -12.36 6.21
C VAL A 44 18.70 -12.81 5.41
N PRO A 45 18.78 -14.09 4.97
CA PRO A 45 19.91 -14.55 4.17
C PRO A 45 20.08 -13.76 2.87
N GLY A 46 21.33 -13.36 2.53
CA GLY A 46 21.63 -12.50 1.40
C GLY A 46 21.04 -12.99 0.08
N GLY A 47 21.13 -14.29 -0.22
CA GLY A 47 20.54 -14.84 -1.44
C GLY A 47 19.01 -14.78 -1.52
N ILE A 48 18.32 -14.74 -0.36
CA ILE A 48 16.86 -14.50 -0.30
C ILE A 48 16.57 -13.02 -0.52
N ALA A 49 17.31 -12.14 0.16
CA ALA A 49 17.20 -10.70 -0.04
C ALA A 49 17.47 -10.32 -1.50
N ASP A 50 18.52 -10.85 -2.11
CA ASP A 50 18.85 -10.61 -3.53
C ASP A 50 17.66 -10.94 -4.45
N LYS A 51 17.07 -12.11 -4.30
CA LYS A 51 15.92 -12.55 -5.10
C LYS A 51 14.68 -11.71 -4.84
N ALA A 52 14.41 -11.36 -3.59
CA ALA A 52 13.22 -10.59 -3.20
C ALA A 52 13.23 -9.17 -3.78
N PHE A 53 14.39 -8.53 -3.79
CA PHE A 53 14.56 -7.13 -4.22
C PHE A 53 14.99 -6.99 -5.69
N GLN A 54 15.27 -8.11 -6.40
CA GLN A 54 15.75 -8.08 -7.76
C GLN A 54 14.73 -7.46 -8.72
N GLY A 55 15.16 -6.43 -9.46
CA GLY A 55 14.36 -5.82 -10.53
C GLY A 55 13.09 -5.10 -10.07
N LEU A 56 12.98 -4.78 -8.79
CA LEU A 56 11.82 -4.05 -8.29
C LEU A 56 11.81 -2.61 -8.85
N THR A 57 10.63 -2.20 -9.24
CA THR A 57 10.29 -0.83 -9.63
C THR A 57 9.07 -0.38 -8.82
N PRO A 58 8.90 0.93 -8.58
CA PRO A 58 7.72 1.43 -7.90
C PRO A 58 6.43 0.94 -8.56
N ASP A 59 5.40 0.73 -7.77
CA ASP A 59 4.07 0.39 -8.25
C ASP A 59 3.15 1.61 -8.14
N GLN A 60 2.86 2.24 -9.28
CA GLN A 60 2.04 3.45 -9.30
C GLN A 60 0.62 3.19 -8.76
N LYS A 61 0.06 2.00 -9.01
CA LYS A 61 -1.25 1.63 -8.47
C LYS A 61 -1.27 1.60 -6.94
N VAL A 62 -0.18 1.16 -6.33
CA VAL A 62 -0.02 1.17 -4.87
C VAL A 62 0.02 2.60 -4.32
N ILE A 63 0.79 3.49 -4.97
CA ILE A 63 0.87 4.91 -4.59
C ILE A 63 -0.51 5.58 -4.70
N ASP A 64 -1.22 5.33 -5.79
CA ASP A 64 -2.55 5.89 -6.03
C ASP A 64 -3.58 5.40 -5.02
N LEU A 65 -3.51 4.14 -4.60
CA LEU A 65 -4.38 3.57 -3.57
C LEU A 65 -4.06 4.12 -2.18
N ASP A 66 -2.77 4.26 -1.82
CA ASP A 66 -2.36 4.86 -0.55
C ASP A 66 -2.89 6.30 -0.41
N SER A 67 -2.94 7.04 -1.51
CA SER A 67 -3.46 8.41 -1.51
C SER A 67 -5.00 8.52 -1.38
N ARG A 68 -5.74 7.44 -1.60
CA ARG A 68 -7.20 7.41 -1.69
C ARG A 68 -7.88 6.56 -0.64
N GLN A 69 -7.25 6.35 0.52
CA GLN A 69 -7.77 5.44 1.56
C GLN A 69 -9.25 5.73 1.90
N PRO A 70 -10.19 4.84 1.53
CA PRO A 70 -11.63 5.09 1.68
C PRO A 70 -12.08 5.26 3.13
N GLU A 71 -11.39 4.61 4.07
CA GLU A 71 -11.64 4.68 5.51
C GLU A 71 -11.52 6.09 6.09
N PHE A 72 -10.75 6.97 5.44
CA PHE A 72 -10.62 8.37 5.84
C PHE A 72 -11.54 9.32 5.07
N SER A 73 -12.20 8.85 4.01
CA SER A 73 -13.05 9.66 3.14
C SER A 73 -14.54 9.33 3.22
N LEU A 74 -14.90 8.15 3.75
CA LEU A 74 -16.28 7.71 3.89
C LEU A 74 -16.84 8.02 5.29
N THR A 75 -18.15 8.32 5.37
CA THR A 75 -18.83 8.31 6.65
C THR A 75 -18.87 6.89 7.24
N TYR A 76 -18.91 6.78 8.57
CA TYR A 76 -18.98 5.49 9.26
C TYR A 76 -20.10 4.59 8.71
N GLY A 77 -21.32 5.13 8.57
CA GLY A 77 -22.47 4.36 8.06
C GLY A 77 -22.25 3.82 6.65
N LYS A 78 -21.62 4.62 5.75
CA LYS A 78 -21.31 4.19 4.39
C LYS A 78 -20.19 3.14 4.38
N TYR A 79 -19.17 3.30 5.20
CA TYR A 79 -18.10 2.32 5.35
C TYR A 79 -18.65 0.97 5.83
N VAL A 80 -19.43 0.97 6.92
CA VAL A 80 -20.05 -0.24 7.47
C VAL A 80 -20.98 -0.89 6.44
N GLY A 81 -21.85 -0.11 5.76
CA GLY A 81 -22.76 -0.64 4.75
C GLY A 81 -22.05 -1.29 3.56
N ASN A 82 -20.88 -0.78 3.17
CA ASN A 82 -20.07 -1.38 2.12
C ASN A 82 -19.33 -2.64 2.59
N THR A 83 -18.98 -2.70 3.87
CA THR A 83 -18.15 -3.76 4.45
C THR A 83 -19.00 -4.93 4.96
N VAL A 84 -20.11 -4.65 5.63
CA VAL A 84 -21.00 -5.65 6.23
C VAL A 84 -22.22 -5.86 5.33
N THR A 85 -22.06 -6.64 4.27
CA THR A 85 -23.14 -6.93 3.31
C THR A 85 -23.90 -8.20 3.70
N ALA A 86 -25.17 -8.32 3.26
CA ALA A 86 -25.97 -9.53 3.50
C ALA A 86 -25.29 -10.79 2.97
N ASP A 87 -24.69 -10.73 1.77
CA ASP A 87 -23.93 -11.83 1.17
C ASP A 87 -22.75 -12.26 2.05
N ARG A 88 -21.99 -11.30 2.59
CA ARG A 88 -20.87 -11.60 3.49
C ARG A 88 -21.32 -12.25 4.79
N ILE A 89 -22.47 -11.81 5.35
CA ILE A 89 -23.04 -12.41 6.54
C ILE A 89 -23.44 -13.87 6.29
N VAL A 90 -24.15 -14.16 5.19
CA VAL A 90 -24.58 -15.52 4.82
C VAL A 90 -23.37 -16.43 4.61
N LYS A 91 -22.37 -15.96 3.85
CA LYS A 91 -21.11 -16.72 3.67
C LYS A 91 -20.40 -16.98 5.00
N GLY A 92 -20.36 -15.99 5.88
CA GLY A 92 -19.75 -16.14 7.20
C GLY A 92 -20.42 -17.20 8.05
N GLN A 93 -21.73 -17.23 8.08
CA GLN A 93 -22.51 -18.27 8.79
C GLN A 93 -22.23 -19.67 8.23
N GLN A 94 -22.19 -19.80 6.91
CA GLN A 94 -21.86 -21.05 6.23
C GLN A 94 -20.44 -21.52 6.57
N ARG A 95 -19.44 -20.62 6.49
CA ARG A 95 -18.04 -20.92 6.82
C ARG A 95 -17.87 -21.24 8.31
N MET A 96 -18.58 -20.52 9.19
CA MET A 96 -18.58 -20.83 10.63
C MET A 96 -19.07 -22.25 10.90
N ALA A 97 -20.16 -22.68 10.26
CA ALA A 97 -20.66 -24.06 10.39
C ALA A 97 -19.65 -25.09 9.83
N GLN A 98 -19.04 -24.82 8.68
CA GLN A 98 -18.04 -25.70 8.06
C GLN A 98 -16.78 -25.90 8.91
N HIS A 99 -16.35 -24.86 9.63
CA HIS A 99 -15.12 -24.87 10.41
C HIS A 99 -15.37 -24.95 11.92
N ARG A 100 -16.55 -25.41 12.34
CA ARG A 100 -17.00 -25.42 13.74
C ARG A 100 -15.98 -26.04 14.70
N ALA A 101 -15.50 -27.24 14.40
CA ALA A 101 -14.56 -27.94 15.26
C ALA A 101 -13.23 -27.19 15.45
N LEU A 102 -12.70 -26.59 14.38
CA LEU A 102 -11.49 -25.78 14.45
C LEU A 102 -11.72 -24.52 15.28
N LEU A 103 -12.83 -23.84 15.05
CA LEU A 103 -13.15 -22.60 15.77
C LEU A 103 -13.38 -22.84 17.26
N ASP A 104 -14.02 -23.95 17.63
CA ASP A 104 -14.22 -24.33 19.04
C ASP A 104 -12.88 -24.67 19.71
N ALA A 105 -11.94 -25.35 19.00
CA ALA A 105 -10.60 -25.61 19.50
C ALA A 105 -9.80 -24.32 19.71
N LEU A 106 -9.86 -23.37 18.76
CA LEU A 106 -9.21 -22.06 18.89
C LEU A 106 -9.79 -21.25 20.04
N GLN A 107 -11.11 -21.31 20.24
CA GLN A 107 -11.74 -20.66 21.39
C GLN A 107 -11.28 -21.29 22.72
N ALA A 108 -11.17 -22.60 22.79
CA ALA A 108 -10.71 -23.28 24.00
C ALA A 108 -9.25 -22.97 24.33
N GLU A 109 -8.40 -22.85 23.31
CA GLU A 109 -6.96 -22.60 23.48
C GLU A 109 -6.62 -21.13 23.73
N TYR A 110 -7.24 -20.22 22.95
CA TYR A 110 -6.89 -18.80 22.95
C TYR A 110 -7.96 -17.89 23.57
N GLY A 111 -9.13 -18.40 23.92
CA GLY A 111 -10.22 -17.61 24.47
C GLY A 111 -10.90 -16.66 23.47
N ILE A 112 -10.62 -16.78 22.18
CA ILE A 112 -11.13 -15.88 21.14
C ILE A 112 -12.46 -16.43 20.61
N PRO A 113 -13.59 -15.72 20.79
CA PRO A 113 -14.87 -16.18 20.27
C PRO A 113 -14.87 -16.29 18.74
N PRO A 114 -15.43 -17.37 18.17
CA PRO A 114 -15.43 -17.67 16.73
C PRO A 114 -15.87 -16.52 15.82
N GLN A 115 -16.85 -15.73 16.25
CA GLN A 115 -17.38 -14.62 15.45
C GLN A 115 -16.34 -13.56 15.11
N TYR A 116 -15.34 -13.31 15.97
CA TYR A 116 -14.27 -12.36 15.68
C TYR A 116 -13.33 -12.90 14.60
N ILE A 117 -12.95 -14.17 14.69
CA ILE A 117 -12.11 -14.82 13.66
C ILE A 117 -12.83 -14.76 12.31
N MET A 118 -14.12 -15.07 12.29
CA MET A 118 -14.94 -15.05 11.09
C MET A 118 -15.12 -13.65 10.53
N ALA A 119 -15.27 -12.64 11.39
CA ALA A 119 -15.38 -11.25 10.95
C ALA A 119 -14.11 -10.76 10.26
N PHE A 120 -12.94 -11.00 10.84
CA PHE A 120 -11.66 -10.68 10.23
C PHE A 120 -11.49 -11.41 8.90
N TRP A 121 -11.68 -12.74 8.88
CA TRP A 121 -11.55 -13.51 7.64
C TRP A 121 -12.49 -13.02 6.53
N GLY A 122 -13.72 -12.63 6.90
CA GLY A 122 -14.69 -12.06 5.96
C GLY A 122 -14.31 -10.69 5.44
N ILE A 123 -13.82 -9.79 6.30
CA ILE A 123 -13.46 -8.41 5.93
C ILE A 123 -12.20 -8.41 5.06
N GLU A 124 -11.17 -9.13 5.46
CA GLU A 124 -9.85 -9.11 4.80
C GLU A 124 -9.85 -9.79 3.43
N THR A 125 -10.47 -10.97 3.33
CA THR A 125 -10.32 -11.79 2.11
C THR A 125 -11.64 -12.30 1.54
N ASN A 126 -12.78 -11.84 2.07
CA ASN A 126 -14.11 -12.39 1.74
C ASN A 126 -14.11 -13.93 1.86
N TYR A 127 -13.62 -14.42 2.99
CA TYR A 127 -13.47 -15.86 3.32
C TYR A 127 -12.56 -16.62 2.35
N GLY A 128 -11.43 -16.01 1.97
CA GLY A 128 -10.43 -16.60 1.09
C GLY A 128 -10.76 -16.53 -0.40
N SER A 129 -11.87 -15.88 -0.79
CA SER A 129 -12.22 -15.72 -2.21
C SER A 129 -11.47 -14.58 -2.89
N PHE A 130 -10.82 -13.71 -2.14
CA PHE A 130 -10.00 -12.62 -2.63
C PHE A 130 -8.70 -12.54 -1.83
N MET A 131 -7.58 -12.85 -2.47
CA MET A 131 -6.25 -12.86 -1.85
C MET A 131 -5.38 -11.67 -2.29
N GLY A 132 -5.91 -10.81 -3.16
CA GLY A 132 -5.18 -9.70 -3.74
C GLY A 132 -4.21 -10.11 -4.86
N ASP A 133 -3.86 -9.13 -5.71
CA ASP A 133 -2.99 -9.34 -6.89
C ASP A 133 -1.62 -8.67 -6.71
N PHE A 134 -1.38 -8.04 -5.58
CA PHE A 134 -0.15 -7.29 -5.35
C PHE A 134 1.00 -8.19 -4.89
N ARG A 135 2.16 -7.99 -5.47
CA ARG A 135 3.41 -8.61 -4.99
C ARG A 135 3.83 -7.90 -3.70
N VAL A 136 3.78 -8.61 -2.57
CA VAL A 136 3.97 -8.03 -1.22
C VAL A 136 5.25 -7.19 -1.14
N VAL A 137 6.42 -7.78 -1.44
CA VAL A 137 7.71 -7.07 -1.33
C VAL A 137 7.74 -5.80 -2.19
N ARG A 138 7.20 -5.85 -3.42
CA ARG A 138 7.12 -4.68 -4.30
C ARG A 138 6.22 -3.59 -3.72
N SER A 139 5.05 -4.00 -3.20
CA SER A 139 4.08 -3.04 -2.67
C SER A 139 4.57 -2.37 -1.40
N VAL A 140 5.09 -3.14 -0.45
CA VAL A 140 5.63 -2.61 0.81
C VAL A 140 6.84 -1.71 0.54
N SER A 141 7.76 -2.14 -0.34
CA SER A 141 8.90 -1.29 -0.74
C SER A 141 8.45 0.01 -1.42
N THR A 142 7.39 -0.05 -2.24
CA THR A 142 6.83 1.16 -2.87
C THR A 142 6.28 2.10 -1.81
N LEU A 143 5.51 1.60 -0.85
CA LEU A 143 4.97 2.40 0.25
C LEU A 143 6.08 2.99 1.12
N ALA A 144 7.09 2.20 1.46
CA ALA A 144 8.23 2.65 2.28
C ALA A 144 9.06 3.74 1.58
N CYS A 145 9.27 3.62 0.27
CA CYS A 145 10.19 4.49 -0.45
C CYS A 145 9.51 5.67 -1.16
N MET A 146 8.22 5.60 -1.45
CA MET A 146 7.54 6.55 -2.35
C MET A 146 6.37 7.30 -1.70
N THR A 147 6.04 7.02 -0.44
CA THR A 147 4.92 7.67 0.24
C THR A 147 5.36 8.43 1.50
N LYS A 148 4.44 9.21 2.08
CA LYS A 148 4.70 9.95 3.33
C LYS A 148 4.72 9.06 4.57
N ARG A 149 4.40 7.76 4.44
CA ARG A 149 4.32 6.78 5.51
C ARG A 149 5.58 5.91 5.62
N THR A 150 6.70 6.41 5.12
CA THR A 150 8.00 5.71 5.07
C THR A 150 8.37 5.06 6.40
N ALA A 151 8.29 5.80 7.52
CA ALA A 151 8.64 5.27 8.84
C ALA A 151 7.79 4.08 9.28
N PHE A 152 6.52 4.04 8.88
CA PHE A 152 5.60 2.94 9.18
C PHE A 152 5.97 1.70 8.37
N PHE A 153 6.12 1.84 7.05
CA PHE A 153 6.34 0.70 6.16
C PHE A 153 7.78 0.19 6.11
N SER A 154 8.75 0.91 6.67
CA SER A 154 10.14 0.43 6.75
C SER A 154 10.34 -0.67 7.81
N ASN A 155 9.37 -0.88 8.70
CA ASN A 155 9.41 -1.89 9.76
C ASN A 155 8.56 -3.13 9.43
N GLU A 156 7.86 -3.17 8.30
CA GLU A 156 7.09 -4.31 7.80
C GLU A 156 7.96 -5.24 6.94
#